data_f77efd0a03750c4edbb2a83d8bbde237
#
_entry.id   f77efd0a03750c4edbb2a83d8bbde237
#
_cell.length_a   1.000
_cell.length_b   1.000
_cell.length_c   1.000
_cell.angle_alpha   90.00
_cell.angle_beta   90.00
_cell.angle_gamma   90.00
#
_symmetry.space_group_name_H-M   'P 1'
#
loop_
_entity.id
_entity.type
_entity.pdbx_description
1 polymer ?
#
loop_
_entity_poly.entity_id
_entity_poly.type
_entity_poly.pdbx_seq_one_letter_code
_entity_poly.pdbx_strand_id
1 'polypeptide(L)'
;MEKKEVDPGLSRRHFLNSLGIGTAGLLVMGSYGFTISRDPVTGMIKAIAVDFEKCAGCRTCETVCSAYNHKVKINGKMVNGPGSPDLSNIRVHHYNPDVDIPSTCALCIDAPCIEACPVEPDSVTGRKALYKDEETLTIKNDLVRCIGCSSCAIACQEQRAGVIRPNPETGSPEHMCTLCNGDPQCVKYCPYDALSFIEIDESKELDNLAPEKIAEKLIKKLYNLKLTEV
;
A
#
# COMPACT_ATOMS: atom_id res chain seq x y z
N MET A 1 54.47 7.33 -8.56
CA MET A 1 53.28 7.45 -7.71
C MET A 1 52.10 7.77 -8.61
N GLU A 2 51.43 6.74 -9.12
CA GLU A 2 50.27 6.88 -9.99
C GLU A 2 49.03 7.15 -9.15
N LYS A 3 48.35 8.24 -9.48
CA LYS A 3 47.03 8.56 -8.90
C LYS A 3 45.99 7.65 -9.55
N LYS A 4 45.43 6.73 -8.77
CA LYS A 4 44.19 6.00 -9.11
C LYS A 4 43.06 7.02 -9.24
N GLU A 5 42.51 7.21 -10.43
CA GLU A 5 41.22 7.85 -10.65
C GLU A 5 40.12 7.01 -9.99
N VAL A 6 39.38 7.67 -9.12
CA VAL A 6 38.18 7.08 -8.50
C VAL A 6 37.04 7.27 -9.49
N ASP A 7 36.50 6.16 -9.99
CA ASP A 7 35.32 6.09 -10.85
C ASP A 7 34.14 6.80 -10.16
N PRO A 8 33.50 7.81 -10.78
CA PRO A 8 32.33 8.46 -10.19
C PRO A 8 31.16 7.50 -10.22
N GLY A 9 30.88 6.88 -9.07
CA GLY A 9 29.80 5.93 -8.86
C GLY A 9 28.51 6.38 -9.54
N LEU A 10 27.88 5.45 -10.22
CA LEU A 10 26.58 5.58 -10.90
C LEU A 10 25.59 6.37 -10.06
N SER A 11 25.28 7.59 -10.51
CA SER A 11 24.27 8.44 -9.90
C SER A 11 22.93 7.72 -9.91
N ARG A 12 22.18 7.81 -8.80
CA ARG A 12 20.83 7.24 -8.63
C ARG A 12 19.88 7.58 -9.79
N ARG A 13 20.11 8.71 -10.48
CA ARG A 13 19.40 9.11 -11.71
C ARG A 13 19.70 8.20 -12.91
N HIS A 14 20.91 7.68 -13.04
CA HIS A 14 21.27 6.76 -14.16
C HIS A 14 20.69 5.37 -13.97
N PHE A 15 20.53 4.90 -12.72
CA PHE A 15 19.90 3.62 -12.43
C PHE A 15 18.41 3.64 -12.82
N LEU A 16 17.71 4.73 -12.57
CA LEU A 16 16.29 4.87 -12.92
C LEU A 16 16.05 5.00 -14.44
N ASN A 17 16.98 5.57 -15.17
CA ASN A 17 16.89 5.66 -16.64
C ASN A 17 17.22 4.34 -17.35
N SER A 18 17.99 3.45 -16.75
CA SER A 18 18.31 2.13 -17.32
C SER A 18 17.21 1.09 -17.12
N LEU A 19 16.24 1.33 -16.23
CA LEU A 19 15.06 0.48 -16.04
C LEU A 19 14.01 0.64 -17.17
N GLY A 20 14.17 1.63 -18.04
CA GLY A 20 13.27 1.89 -19.17
C GLY A 20 13.47 1.00 -20.40
N ILE A 21 14.52 0.18 -20.47
CA ILE A 21 14.83 -0.63 -21.66
C ILE A 21 15.28 -2.04 -21.21
N GLY A 22 14.32 -2.97 -21.09
CA GLY A 22 14.69 -4.37 -20.97
C GLY A 22 13.63 -5.25 -20.32
N THR A 23 12.90 -6.00 -21.13
CA THR A 23 11.89 -7.01 -20.78
C THR A 23 12.43 -8.24 -20.02
N ALA A 24 13.69 -8.24 -19.58
CA ALA A 24 14.35 -9.38 -18.92
C ALA A 24 14.55 -9.21 -17.40
N GLY A 25 14.26 -8.04 -16.81
CA GLY A 25 14.54 -7.74 -15.39
C GLY A 25 13.40 -8.06 -14.40
N LEU A 26 12.23 -8.50 -14.87
CA LEU A 26 11.01 -8.56 -14.06
C LEU A 26 10.80 -9.83 -13.24
N LEU A 27 11.67 -10.83 -13.38
CA LEU A 27 11.57 -12.09 -12.62
C LEU A 27 12.09 -12.01 -11.17
N VAL A 28 12.66 -10.88 -10.75
CA VAL A 28 13.20 -10.70 -9.38
C VAL A 28 12.23 -9.95 -8.46
N MET A 29 11.09 -9.45 -8.99
CA MET A 29 10.15 -8.61 -8.23
C MET A 29 9.13 -9.37 -7.34
N GLY A 30 9.33 -10.64 -7.07
CA GLY A 30 8.44 -11.46 -6.22
C GLY A 30 8.35 -11.07 -4.73
N SER A 31 8.90 -9.91 -4.33
CA SER A 31 8.91 -9.47 -2.92
C SER A 31 8.25 -8.09 -2.70
N TYR A 32 7.59 -7.53 -3.70
CA TYR A 32 7.01 -6.19 -3.58
C TYR A 32 5.50 -6.25 -3.41
N GLY A 33 4.98 -5.53 -2.44
CA GLY A 33 3.55 -5.23 -2.30
C GLY A 33 3.23 -3.85 -2.90
N PHE A 34 2.12 -3.73 -3.60
CA PHE A 34 1.79 -2.51 -4.33
C PHE A 34 0.41 -1.97 -3.96
N THR A 35 0.28 -0.66 -3.92
CA THR A 35 -1.00 0.05 -3.88
C THR A 35 -1.20 0.81 -5.19
N ILE A 36 -2.32 0.62 -5.85
CA ILE A 36 -2.54 0.99 -7.25
C ILE A 36 -3.57 2.10 -7.40
N SER A 37 -3.29 3.11 -8.23
CA SER A 37 -4.25 4.09 -8.75
C SER A 37 -4.05 4.28 -10.26
N ARG A 38 -5.13 4.33 -11.02
CA ARG A 38 -5.12 4.44 -12.48
C ARG A 38 -5.09 5.89 -12.92
N ASP A 39 -4.23 6.20 -13.89
CA ASP A 39 -4.33 7.43 -14.64
C ASP A 39 -5.27 7.21 -15.85
N PRO A 40 -6.43 7.87 -15.92
CA PRO A 40 -7.41 7.63 -16.99
C PRO A 40 -6.91 8.02 -18.39
N VAL A 41 -5.82 8.79 -18.48
CA VAL A 41 -5.29 9.30 -19.74
C VAL A 41 -4.26 8.36 -20.39
N THR A 42 -3.57 7.55 -19.61
CA THR A 42 -2.39 6.81 -20.10
C THR A 42 -2.50 5.28 -20.04
N GLY A 43 -3.53 4.71 -19.42
CA GLY A 43 -3.59 3.28 -19.12
C GLY A 43 -2.54 2.81 -18.11
N MET A 44 -1.82 3.75 -17.51
CA MET A 44 -0.84 3.53 -16.44
C MET A 44 -1.52 3.58 -15.08
N ILE A 45 -1.06 2.73 -14.19
CA ILE A 45 -1.56 2.65 -12.82
C ILE A 45 -0.51 3.22 -11.88
N LYS A 46 -0.91 4.12 -10.98
CA LYS A 46 -0.04 4.63 -9.92
C LYS A 46 -0.09 3.72 -8.71
N ALA A 47 1.07 3.31 -8.21
CA ALA A 47 1.17 2.33 -7.14
C ALA A 47 2.21 2.73 -6.08
N ILE A 48 2.01 2.28 -4.83
CA ILE A 48 3.05 2.33 -3.80
C ILE A 48 3.76 0.98 -3.79
N ALA A 49 5.01 0.97 -4.26
CA ALA A 49 5.88 -0.19 -4.19
C ALA A 49 6.62 -0.22 -2.85
N VAL A 50 6.81 -1.42 -2.32
CA VAL A 50 7.51 -1.66 -1.05
C VAL A 50 8.76 -2.50 -1.31
N ASP A 51 9.91 -1.96 -0.95
CA ASP A 51 11.16 -2.71 -0.82
C ASP A 51 11.28 -3.19 0.63
N PHE A 52 10.85 -4.43 0.85
CA PHE A 52 10.81 -5.01 2.19
C PHE A 52 12.20 -5.22 2.81
N GLU A 53 13.27 -5.30 2.01
CA GLU A 53 14.64 -5.46 2.49
C GLU A 53 15.21 -4.15 3.07
N LYS A 54 14.61 -3.01 2.71
CA LYS A 54 15.00 -1.69 3.25
C LYS A 54 14.14 -1.24 4.43
N CYS A 55 13.03 -1.91 4.69
CA CYS A 55 12.16 -1.52 5.79
C CYS A 55 12.83 -1.83 7.13
N ALA A 56 12.98 -0.81 7.98
CA ALA A 56 13.54 -0.93 9.32
C ALA A 56 12.48 -0.81 10.42
N GLY A 57 11.21 -1.03 10.13
CA GLY A 57 10.13 -1.03 11.10
C GLY A 57 9.88 0.29 11.84
N CYS A 58 10.43 1.41 11.38
CA CYS A 58 10.41 2.69 12.09
C CYS A 58 9.01 3.32 12.24
N ARG A 59 7.99 2.81 11.52
CA ARG A 59 6.57 3.22 11.57
C ARG A 59 6.30 4.70 11.23
N THR A 60 7.26 5.42 10.68
CA THR A 60 7.08 6.81 10.20
C THR A 60 5.95 6.88 9.18
N CYS A 61 5.82 5.90 8.30
CA CYS A 61 4.76 5.79 7.30
C CYS A 61 3.35 5.74 7.94
N GLU A 62 3.18 5.03 9.05
CA GLU A 62 1.92 4.99 9.80
C GLU A 62 1.58 6.37 10.37
N THR A 63 2.54 7.00 11.03
CA THR A 63 2.37 8.31 11.66
C THR A 63 1.97 9.39 10.67
N VAL A 64 2.70 9.51 9.55
CA VAL A 64 2.41 10.53 8.54
C VAL A 64 1.11 10.24 7.77
N CYS A 65 0.80 8.97 7.51
CA CYS A 65 -0.45 8.56 6.88
C CYS A 65 -1.65 8.97 7.73
N SER A 66 -1.61 8.65 9.03
CA SER A 66 -2.65 9.02 9.98
C SER A 66 -2.78 10.54 10.12
N ALA A 67 -1.67 11.26 10.29
CA ALA A 67 -1.68 12.72 10.43
C ALA A 67 -2.33 13.41 9.22
N TYR A 68 -2.04 12.94 8.00
CA TYR A 68 -2.59 13.50 6.77
C TYR A 68 -4.08 13.19 6.58
N ASN A 69 -4.49 11.95 6.84
CA ASN A 69 -5.86 11.50 6.59
C ASN A 69 -6.86 11.87 7.71
N HIS A 70 -6.37 12.08 8.94
CA HIS A 70 -7.20 12.46 10.09
C HIS A 70 -6.90 13.89 10.54
N LYS A 71 -7.28 14.86 9.71
CA LYS A 71 -7.07 16.28 9.98
C LYS A 71 -7.95 16.75 11.13
N VAL A 72 -7.43 17.69 11.91
CA VAL A 72 -8.11 18.33 13.03
C VAL A 72 -8.29 19.83 12.77
N LYS A 73 -9.34 20.42 13.34
CA LYS A 73 -9.61 21.85 13.20
C LYS A 73 -9.06 22.60 14.41
N ILE A 74 -8.05 23.47 14.22
CA ILE A 74 -7.47 24.32 15.26
C ILE A 74 -7.62 25.76 14.81
N ASN A 75 -8.22 26.60 15.66
CA ASN A 75 -8.46 28.03 15.39
C ASN A 75 -9.09 28.28 13.99
N GLY A 76 -10.06 27.46 13.62
CA GLY A 76 -10.77 27.58 12.36
C GLY A 76 -10.04 27.00 11.12
N LYS A 77 -8.78 26.60 11.23
CA LYS A 77 -7.98 26.02 10.12
C LYS A 77 -7.87 24.50 10.28
N MET A 78 -7.97 23.79 9.15
CA MET A 78 -7.67 22.36 9.10
C MET A 78 -6.16 22.16 9.07
N VAL A 79 -5.64 21.40 10.03
CA VAL A 79 -4.23 21.02 10.14
C VAL A 79 -4.10 19.50 10.20
N ASN A 80 -2.91 18.98 9.94
CA ASN A 80 -2.64 17.55 10.10
C ASN A 80 -2.91 17.12 11.55
N GLY A 81 -3.44 15.92 11.70
CA GLY A 81 -3.75 15.37 13.01
C GLY A 81 -2.51 14.90 13.78
N PRO A 82 -2.69 14.32 14.98
CA PRO A 82 -1.59 13.95 15.87
C PRO A 82 -0.76 12.74 15.42
N GLY A 83 -1.16 12.06 14.35
CA GLY A 83 -0.37 10.95 13.80
C GLY A 83 -0.46 9.65 14.62
N SER A 84 -1.67 9.26 15.04
CA SER A 84 -1.88 7.97 15.71
C SER A 84 -1.73 6.80 14.73
N PRO A 85 -0.82 5.84 14.97
CA PRO A 85 -0.65 4.68 14.09
C PRO A 85 -1.93 3.84 13.91
N ASP A 86 -2.79 3.79 14.91
CA ASP A 86 -4.05 3.02 14.86
C ASP A 86 -5.05 3.55 13.82
N LEU A 87 -4.93 4.82 13.47
CA LEU A 87 -5.73 5.48 12.44
C LEU A 87 -5.08 5.45 11.05
N SER A 88 -3.97 4.75 10.90
CA SER A 88 -3.21 4.71 9.65
C SER A 88 -3.82 3.75 8.63
N ASN A 89 -3.76 4.11 7.34
CA ASN A 89 -4.13 3.26 6.21
C ASN A 89 -2.96 2.37 5.72
N ILE A 90 -1.79 2.47 6.34
CA ILE A 90 -0.65 1.59 6.15
C ILE A 90 -0.26 1.02 7.52
N ARG A 91 0.09 -0.25 7.59
CA ARG A 91 0.47 -0.93 8.82
C ARG A 91 1.80 -1.64 8.65
N VAL A 92 2.69 -1.47 9.63
CA VAL A 92 3.95 -2.22 9.69
C VAL A 92 3.78 -3.40 10.63
N HIS A 93 3.91 -4.60 10.09
CA HIS A 93 3.88 -5.86 10.84
C HIS A 93 5.31 -6.27 11.14
N HIS A 94 5.59 -6.58 12.40
CA HIS A 94 6.90 -7.01 12.84
C HIS A 94 6.92 -8.53 13.03
N TYR A 95 7.94 -9.19 12.47
CA TYR A 95 8.20 -10.62 12.57
C TYR A 95 9.62 -10.87 13.03
N ASN A 96 9.80 -11.87 13.91
CA ASN A 96 11.14 -12.31 14.29
C ASN A 96 11.81 -13.08 13.12
N PRO A 97 13.15 -13.10 13.02
CA PRO A 97 14.08 -12.45 13.93
C PRO A 97 14.22 -10.92 13.76
N ASP A 98 13.93 -10.34 12.60
CA ASP A 98 14.01 -8.89 12.35
C ASP A 98 13.51 -8.61 10.93
N VAL A 99 12.22 -8.82 10.69
CA VAL A 99 11.58 -8.60 9.41
C VAL A 99 10.33 -7.75 9.60
N ASP A 100 10.32 -6.58 8.98
CA ASP A 100 9.23 -5.62 9.05
C ASP A 100 8.51 -5.50 7.70
N ILE A 101 7.21 -5.74 7.71
CA ILE A 101 6.37 -5.75 6.50
C ILE A 101 5.38 -4.59 6.54
N PRO A 102 5.63 -3.49 5.82
CA PRO A 102 4.61 -2.47 5.60
C PRO A 102 3.53 -3.02 4.66
N SER A 103 2.29 -2.99 5.12
CA SER A 103 1.10 -3.44 4.39
C SER A 103 0.14 -2.28 4.20
N THR A 104 -0.39 -2.11 2.99
CA THR A 104 -1.39 -1.09 2.65
C THR A 104 -2.37 -1.64 1.62
N CYS A 105 -3.53 -0.96 1.44
CA CYS A 105 -4.50 -1.35 0.44
C CYS A 105 -3.88 -1.29 -0.96
N ALA A 106 -3.87 -2.41 -1.65
CA ALA A 106 -3.27 -2.54 -2.97
C ALA A 106 -4.17 -2.05 -4.10
N LEU A 107 -5.37 -1.56 -3.80
CA LEU A 107 -6.35 -1.10 -4.79
C LEU A 107 -6.58 -2.14 -5.91
N CYS A 108 -6.77 -3.40 -5.52
CA CYS A 108 -6.87 -4.56 -6.40
C CYS A 108 -7.75 -4.29 -7.62
N ILE A 109 -7.34 -4.80 -8.79
CA ILE A 109 -8.09 -4.62 -10.04
C ILE A 109 -9.44 -5.33 -9.93
N ASP A 110 -9.44 -6.57 -9.43
CA ASP A 110 -10.61 -7.42 -9.21
C ASP A 110 -11.41 -7.05 -7.95
N ALA A 111 -10.83 -6.25 -7.06
CA ALA A 111 -11.46 -5.70 -5.86
C ALA A 111 -12.39 -6.67 -5.10
N PRO A 112 -11.89 -7.82 -4.57
CA PRO A 112 -12.73 -8.83 -3.93
C PRO A 112 -13.53 -8.30 -2.74
N CYS A 113 -13.05 -7.23 -2.10
CA CYS A 113 -13.78 -6.52 -1.04
C CYS A 113 -15.07 -5.85 -1.55
N ILE A 114 -15.08 -5.34 -2.79
CA ILE A 114 -16.27 -4.76 -3.41
C ILE A 114 -17.24 -5.86 -3.84
N GLU A 115 -16.72 -6.94 -4.43
CA GLU A 115 -17.55 -8.08 -4.82
C GLU A 115 -18.28 -8.71 -3.62
N ALA A 116 -17.58 -8.86 -2.49
CA ALA A 116 -18.14 -9.40 -1.26
C ALA A 116 -19.16 -8.47 -0.56
N CYS A 117 -19.31 -7.22 -1.00
CA CYS A 117 -20.29 -6.31 -0.42
C CYS A 117 -21.71 -6.77 -0.81
N PRO A 118 -22.59 -7.10 0.18
CA PRO A 118 -23.94 -7.60 -0.09
C PRO A 118 -24.94 -6.51 -0.44
N VAL A 119 -24.55 -5.22 -0.29
CA VAL A 119 -25.45 -4.11 -0.61
C VAL A 119 -25.64 -4.02 -2.12
N GLU A 120 -26.89 -4.06 -2.54
CA GLU A 120 -27.24 -3.95 -3.96
C GLU A 120 -26.73 -2.65 -4.59
N PRO A 121 -26.36 -2.65 -5.86
CA PRO A 121 -25.98 -1.45 -6.58
C PRO A 121 -27.09 -0.39 -6.54
N ASP A 122 -26.68 0.86 -6.33
CA ASP A 122 -27.60 2.00 -6.38
C ASP A 122 -28.19 2.18 -7.79
N SER A 123 -29.47 2.46 -7.89
CA SER A 123 -30.19 2.54 -9.17
C SER A 123 -29.75 3.69 -10.07
N VAL A 124 -29.12 4.73 -9.50
CA VAL A 124 -28.68 5.92 -10.23
C VAL A 124 -27.19 5.81 -10.59
N THR A 125 -26.37 5.40 -9.61
CA THR A 125 -24.90 5.37 -9.77
C THR A 125 -24.36 4.02 -10.20
N GLY A 126 -25.14 2.95 -10.06
CA GLY A 126 -24.70 1.56 -10.29
C GLY A 126 -23.67 1.06 -9.28
N ARG A 127 -23.39 1.81 -8.20
CA ARG A 127 -22.34 1.49 -7.22
C ARG A 127 -22.91 0.78 -5.99
N LYS A 128 -22.17 -0.20 -5.47
CA LYS A 128 -22.43 -0.78 -4.15
C LYS A 128 -22.07 0.22 -3.04
N ALA A 129 -22.30 -0.12 -1.76
CA ALA A 129 -21.86 0.73 -0.65
C ALA A 129 -20.34 0.85 -0.58
N LEU A 130 -19.61 -0.23 -0.85
CA LEU A 130 -18.17 -0.18 -1.09
C LEU A 130 -17.93 -0.14 -2.60
N TYR A 131 -17.19 0.83 -3.08
CA TYR A 131 -16.98 1.02 -4.51
C TYR A 131 -15.58 1.56 -4.83
N LYS A 132 -15.17 1.40 -6.09
CA LYS A 132 -13.96 2.01 -6.62
C LYS A 132 -14.33 3.37 -7.22
N ASP A 133 -13.68 4.41 -6.73
CA ASP A 133 -13.88 5.77 -7.22
C ASP A 133 -13.24 5.94 -8.60
N GLU A 134 -13.98 6.49 -9.56
CA GLU A 134 -13.57 6.56 -10.97
C GLU A 134 -12.43 7.55 -11.25
N GLU A 135 -12.29 8.58 -10.41
CA GLU A 135 -11.25 9.59 -10.58
C GLU A 135 -9.93 9.17 -9.92
N THR A 136 -10.03 8.70 -8.68
CA THR A 136 -8.85 8.36 -7.86
C THR A 136 -8.50 6.89 -7.92
N LEU A 137 -9.42 6.04 -8.38
CA LEU A 137 -9.39 4.57 -8.37
C LEU A 137 -9.14 3.96 -6.98
N THR A 138 -9.30 4.77 -5.94
CA THR A 138 -9.24 4.31 -4.56
C THR A 138 -10.55 3.66 -4.14
N ILE A 139 -10.49 2.77 -3.15
CA ILE A 139 -11.69 2.16 -2.57
C ILE A 139 -12.32 3.16 -1.61
N LYS A 140 -13.60 3.45 -1.83
CA LYS A 140 -14.42 4.35 -0.99
C LYS A 140 -15.63 3.63 -0.44
N ASN A 141 -16.10 4.07 0.71
CA ASN A 141 -17.32 3.56 1.37
C ASN A 141 -18.38 4.65 1.45
N ASP A 142 -19.58 4.32 1.02
CA ASP A 142 -20.79 5.12 1.27
C ASP A 142 -21.34 4.74 2.65
N LEU A 143 -21.06 5.58 3.64
CA LEU A 143 -21.46 5.36 5.03
C LEU A 143 -22.98 5.30 5.22
N VAL A 144 -23.78 5.94 4.34
CA VAL A 144 -25.24 5.93 4.43
C VAL A 144 -25.81 4.57 4.02
N ARG A 145 -25.20 3.92 3.03
CA ARG A 145 -25.66 2.64 2.49
C ARG A 145 -24.95 1.44 3.12
N CYS A 146 -23.80 1.65 3.75
CA CYS A 146 -23.04 0.61 4.40
C CYS A 146 -23.79 0.06 5.61
N ILE A 147 -24.00 -1.27 5.64
CA ILE A 147 -24.72 -1.95 6.74
C ILE A 147 -23.78 -2.50 7.82
N GLY A 148 -22.48 -2.24 7.76
CA GLY A 148 -21.50 -2.67 8.77
C GLY A 148 -21.28 -4.18 8.87
N CYS A 149 -21.55 -4.96 7.83
CA CYS A 149 -21.50 -6.44 7.87
C CYS A 149 -20.10 -7.05 7.87
N SER A 150 -19.05 -6.27 7.67
CA SER A 150 -17.63 -6.67 7.63
C SER A 150 -17.24 -7.66 6.52
N SER A 151 -18.13 -8.04 5.58
CA SER A 151 -17.83 -8.99 4.51
C SER A 151 -16.64 -8.55 3.64
N CYS A 152 -16.48 -7.24 3.42
CA CYS A 152 -15.35 -6.67 2.69
C CYS A 152 -14.00 -6.88 3.41
N ALA A 153 -13.99 -6.79 4.74
CA ALA A 153 -12.81 -7.03 5.54
C ALA A 153 -12.41 -8.51 5.53
N ILE A 154 -13.39 -9.41 5.62
CA ILE A 154 -13.19 -10.85 5.53
C ILE A 154 -12.60 -11.21 4.17
N ALA A 155 -13.19 -10.73 3.08
CA ALA A 155 -12.69 -11.00 1.73
C ALA A 155 -11.27 -10.45 1.52
N CYS A 156 -10.95 -9.28 2.07
CA CYS A 156 -9.61 -8.72 2.04
C CYS A 156 -8.62 -9.59 2.81
N GLN A 157 -9.02 -10.08 3.99
CA GLN A 157 -8.18 -10.92 4.85
C GLN A 157 -7.87 -12.28 4.20
N GLU A 158 -8.85 -12.90 3.58
CA GLU A 158 -8.72 -14.24 3.02
C GLU A 158 -7.98 -14.24 1.67
N GLN A 159 -8.18 -13.21 0.87
CA GLN A 159 -7.71 -13.20 -0.53
C GLN A 159 -6.55 -12.24 -0.79
N ARG A 160 -6.29 -11.29 0.11
CA ARG A 160 -5.31 -10.21 -0.10
C ARG A 160 -4.52 -9.90 1.20
N ALA A 161 -4.04 -8.68 1.31
CA ALA A 161 -3.19 -8.24 2.41
C ALA A 161 -3.91 -7.99 3.76
N GLY A 162 -5.24 -8.13 3.82
CA GLY A 162 -5.99 -8.01 5.07
C GLY A 162 -5.96 -6.61 5.71
N VAL A 163 -5.86 -5.56 4.90
CA VAL A 163 -5.69 -4.19 5.43
C VAL A 163 -6.98 -3.52 5.86
N ILE A 164 -8.15 -3.97 5.34
CA ILE A 164 -9.44 -3.42 5.74
C ILE A 164 -9.76 -3.88 7.15
N ARG A 165 -9.97 -2.91 8.04
CA ARG A 165 -10.40 -3.16 9.41
C ARG A 165 -11.76 -2.50 9.64
N PRO A 166 -12.74 -3.23 10.13
CA PRO A 166 -14.04 -2.64 10.46
C PRO A 166 -13.91 -1.67 11.64
N ASN A 167 -14.59 -0.54 11.56
CA ASN A 167 -14.78 0.34 12.70
C ASN A 167 -15.50 -0.44 13.81
N PRO A 168 -15.00 -0.44 15.06
CA PRO A 168 -15.56 -1.26 16.13
C PRO A 168 -16.98 -0.85 16.55
N GLU A 169 -17.40 0.39 16.28
CA GLU A 169 -18.73 0.89 16.66
C GLU A 169 -19.74 0.69 15.54
N THR A 170 -19.34 0.92 14.30
CA THR A 170 -20.26 0.94 13.14
C THR A 170 -20.13 -0.29 12.25
N GLY A 171 -19.06 -1.06 12.34
CA GLY A 171 -18.73 -2.14 11.43
C GLY A 171 -18.31 -1.69 10.03
N SER A 172 -18.29 -0.38 9.76
CA SER A 172 -17.90 0.18 8.48
C SER A 172 -16.44 -0.08 8.15
N PRO A 173 -16.07 -0.36 6.89
CA PRO A 173 -14.69 -0.60 6.51
C PRO A 173 -13.85 0.68 6.61
N GLU A 174 -12.68 0.55 7.24
CA GLU A 174 -11.67 1.61 7.39
C GLU A 174 -10.31 1.13 6.88
N HIS A 175 -9.32 2.02 6.90
CA HIS A 175 -7.91 1.78 6.56
C HIS A 175 -7.62 1.49 5.08
N MET A 176 -8.52 1.83 4.18
CA MET A 176 -8.28 1.79 2.75
C MET A 176 -7.38 2.96 2.34
N CYS A 177 -6.40 2.69 1.47
CA CYS A 177 -5.47 3.71 1.01
C CYS A 177 -6.17 4.76 0.14
N THR A 178 -5.91 6.03 0.43
CA THR A 178 -6.43 7.19 -0.32
C THR A 178 -5.42 7.72 -1.35
N LEU A 179 -4.22 7.14 -1.42
CA LEU A 179 -3.06 7.67 -2.15
C LEU A 179 -2.74 9.13 -1.81
N CYS A 180 -3.29 9.66 -0.74
CA CYS A 180 -3.15 11.06 -0.33
C CYS A 180 -3.44 12.04 -1.47
N ASN A 181 -4.44 11.75 -2.31
CA ASN A 181 -4.80 12.51 -3.52
C ASN A 181 -3.63 12.69 -4.52
N GLY A 182 -2.77 11.67 -4.66
CA GLY A 182 -1.65 11.66 -5.60
C GLY A 182 -0.31 12.14 -5.03
N ASP A 183 -0.24 12.53 -3.74
CA ASP A 183 1.01 12.86 -3.03
C ASP A 183 1.20 11.95 -1.80
N PRO A 184 1.58 10.67 -1.98
CA PRO A 184 1.66 9.69 -0.89
C PRO A 184 2.63 10.08 0.20
N GLN A 185 2.12 10.45 1.38
CA GLN A 185 2.94 10.93 2.48
C GLN A 185 3.86 9.84 3.05
N CYS A 186 3.39 8.58 3.06
CA CYS A 186 4.21 7.45 3.50
C CYS A 186 5.47 7.27 2.64
N VAL A 187 5.41 7.53 1.33
CA VAL A 187 6.57 7.52 0.43
C VAL A 187 7.47 8.71 0.70
N LYS A 188 6.88 9.91 0.76
CA LYS A 188 7.60 11.18 0.91
C LYS A 188 8.46 11.24 2.17
N TYR A 189 7.98 10.66 3.26
CA TYR A 189 8.64 10.70 4.58
C TYR A 189 9.29 9.38 4.98
N CYS A 190 9.43 8.39 4.06
CA CYS A 190 10.15 7.17 4.38
C CYS A 190 11.65 7.44 4.49
N PRO A 191 12.27 7.32 5.69
CA PRO A 191 13.69 7.69 5.86
C PRO A 191 14.66 6.68 5.25
N TYR A 192 14.17 5.48 4.89
CA TYR A 192 14.97 4.39 4.32
C TYR A 192 14.71 4.17 2.83
N ASP A 193 13.91 5.01 2.17
CA ASP A 193 13.49 4.83 0.78
C ASP A 193 12.91 3.42 0.51
N ALA A 194 12.28 2.82 1.53
CA ALA A 194 11.64 1.51 1.42
C ALA A 194 10.30 1.57 0.68
N LEU A 195 9.70 2.75 0.58
CA LEU A 195 8.46 2.99 -0.15
C LEU A 195 8.73 3.88 -1.35
N SER A 196 8.13 3.55 -2.48
CA SER A 196 8.24 4.35 -3.70
C SER A 196 6.88 4.48 -4.39
N PHE A 197 6.61 5.65 -4.98
CA PHE A 197 5.44 5.88 -5.79
C PHE A 197 5.84 5.65 -7.25
N ILE A 198 5.25 4.65 -7.87
CA ILE A 198 5.61 4.19 -9.22
C ILE A 198 4.40 4.19 -10.14
N GLU A 199 4.66 4.24 -11.44
CA GLU A 199 3.69 4.01 -12.49
C GLU A 199 3.97 2.67 -13.15
N ILE A 200 2.96 1.84 -13.30
CA ILE A 200 3.04 0.51 -13.88
C ILE A 200 1.96 0.29 -14.93
N ASP A 201 2.23 -0.60 -15.85
CA ASP A 201 1.27 -1.04 -16.85
C ASP A 201 0.18 -1.93 -16.21
N GLU A 202 -1.08 -1.70 -16.56
CA GLU A 202 -2.25 -2.41 -16.03
C GLU A 202 -2.21 -3.93 -16.34
N SER A 203 -1.48 -4.34 -17.37
CA SER A 203 -1.35 -5.75 -17.74
C SER A 203 -0.46 -6.56 -16.79
N LYS A 204 0.25 -5.89 -15.88
CA LYS A 204 1.13 -6.55 -14.90
C LYS A 204 0.34 -6.89 -13.64
N GLU A 205 0.16 -8.18 -13.42
CA GLU A 205 -0.40 -8.69 -12.18
C GLU A 205 0.58 -8.47 -11.04
N LEU A 206 0.09 -7.94 -9.93
CA LEU A 206 0.89 -7.64 -8.75
C LEU A 206 0.53 -8.62 -7.65
N ASP A 207 1.52 -9.34 -7.17
CA ASP A 207 1.38 -10.24 -6.02
C ASP A 207 1.03 -9.44 -4.75
N ASN A 208 -0.23 -9.54 -4.35
CA ASN A 208 -0.76 -8.86 -3.18
C ASN A 208 -0.92 -9.84 -2.02
N LEU A 209 0.23 -10.29 -1.53
CA LEU A 209 0.29 -11.32 -0.51
C LEU A 209 0.00 -10.76 0.89
N ALA A 210 -0.54 -11.62 1.75
CA ALA A 210 -0.65 -11.35 3.17
C ALA A 210 0.75 -11.12 3.79
N PRO A 211 0.87 -10.20 4.78
CA PRO A 211 2.15 -9.87 5.40
C PRO A 211 2.93 -11.08 5.90
N GLU A 212 2.25 -12.09 6.45
CA GLU A 212 2.85 -13.34 6.94
C GLU A 212 3.57 -14.10 5.83
N LYS A 213 2.96 -14.20 4.64
CA LYS A 213 3.56 -14.89 3.48
C LYS A 213 4.80 -14.17 2.95
N ILE A 214 4.80 -12.83 3.03
CA ILE A 214 5.96 -12.03 2.67
C ILE A 214 7.07 -12.25 3.70
N ALA A 215 6.72 -12.21 4.98
CA ALA A 215 7.67 -12.46 6.08
C ALA A 215 8.31 -13.83 5.98
N GLU A 216 7.55 -14.91 5.71
CA GLU A 216 8.09 -16.27 5.48
C GLU A 216 9.15 -16.29 4.37
N LYS A 217 8.88 -15.64 3.24
CA LYS A 217 9.81 -15.56 2.11
C LYS A 217 11.10 -14.83 2.51
N LEU A 218 10.99 -13.72 3.25
CA LEU A 218 12.14 -12.92 3.67
C LEU A 218 12.95 -13.62 4.77
N ILE A 219 12.31 -14.20 5.77
CA ILE A 219 12.97 -14.95 6.84
C ILE A 219 13.74 -16.12 6.23
N LYS A 220 13.13 -16.86 5.30
CA LYS A 220 13.82 -17.92 4.58
C LYS A 220 15.00 -17.40 3.77
N LYS A 221 14.84 -16.25 3.08
CA LYS A 221 15.89 -15.65 2.24
C LYS A 221 17.07 -15.12 3.07
N LEU A 222 16.79 -14.39 4.15
CA LEU A 222 17.79 -13.66 4.92
C LEU A 222 18.47 -14.52 6.01
N TYR A 223 17.71 -15.40 6.63
CA TYR A 223 18.15 -16.17 7.81
C TYR A 223 18.20 -17.68 7.58
N ASN A 224 17.66 -18.16 6.45
CA ASN A 224 17.51 -19.59 6.14
C ASN A 224 16.69 -20.36 7.20
N LEU A 225 15.73 -19.67 7.83
CA LEU A 225 14.82 -20.21 8.84
C LEU A 225 13.39 -20.31 8.29
N LYS A 226 12.52 -21.04 8.99
CA LYS A 226 11.08 -21.04 8.78
C LYS A 226 10.41 -20.16 9.83
N LEU A 227 9.31 -19.50 9.48
CA LEU A 227 8.55 -18.63 10.41
C LEU A 227 8.10 -19.37 11.68
N THR A 228 7.85 -20.68 11.58
CA THR A 228 7.45 -21.54 12.71
C THR A 228 8.62 -21.94 13.64
N GLU A 229 9.85 -21.61 13.28
CA GLU A 229 11.08 -21.95 14.02
C GLU A 229 11.63 -20.75 14.80
N VAL A 230 10.88 -19.62 14.81
CA VAL A 230 11.30 -18.34 15.41
C VAL A 230 10.44 -17.94 16.59
#